data_66c3aeb66bd4d16c4fdf768373dd710c
#
_entry.id   66c3aeb66bd4d16c4fdf768373dd710c
#
_cell.length_a   1.000
_cell.length_b   1.000
_cell.length_c   1.000
_cell.angle_alpha   90.00
_cell.angle_beta   90.00
_cell.angle_gamma   90.00
#
_symmetry.space_group_name_H-M   'P 1'
#
loop_
_entity.id
_entity.type
_entity.pdbx_description
1 polymer ?
#
loop_
_entity_poly.entity_id
_entity_poly.type
_entity_poly.pdbx_seq_one_letter_code
_entity_poly.pdbx_strand_id
1 'polypeptide(L)' 'MKITFDDKSYIECIKSANPGKIIFTISAKDHTDPLKKITNAVEITVEEFKKLISDVT' A
#
# COMPACT_ATOMS: atom_id res chain seq x y z
N MET A 1 -1.30 4.62 8.96
CA MET A 1 -2.69 4.15 8.78
C MET A 1 -2.70 2.81 8.07
N LYS A 2 -3.49 1.88 8.56
CA LYS A 2 -3.55 0.53 8.02
C LYS A 2 -5.00 0.08 7.90
N ILE A 3 -5.36 -0.50 6.76
CA ILE A 3 -6.68 -1.07 6.54
C ILE A 3 -6.49 -2.57 6.30
N THR A 4 -7.10 -3.38 7.14
CA THR A 4 -7.04 -4.85 7.03
C THR A 4 -8.38 -5.38 6.55
N PHE A 5 -8.35 -6.24 5.55
CA PHE A 5 -9.53 -6.83 4.95
C PHE A 5 -9.85 -8.20 5.56
N ASP A 6 -11.01 -8.74 5.24
CA ASP A 6 -11.50 -10.00 5.84
C ASP A 6 -10.58 -11.19 5.58
N ASP A 7 -9.91 -11.20 4.43
CA ASP A 7 -8.97 -12.26 4.07
C ASP A 7 -7.57 -12.05 4.64
N LYS A 8 -7.41 -11.07 5.54
CA LYS A 8 -6.14 -10.67 6.17
C LYS A 8 -5.16 -9.98 5.23
N SER A 9 -5.56 -9.67 4.01
CA SER A 9 -4.79 -8.74 3.19
C SER A 9 -4.92 -7.34 3.77
N TYR A 10 -3.98 -6.45 3.45
CA TYR A 10 -4.01 -5.10 4.00
C TYR A 10 -3.32 -4.10 3.09
N ILE A 11 -3.66 -2.85 3.32
CA ILE A 11 -3.00 -1.69 2.73
C ILE A 11 -2.53 -0.82 3.87
N GLU A 12 -1.30 -0.36 3.83
CA GLU A 12 -0.72 0.48 4.86
C GLU A 12 -0.01 1.67 4.26
N CYS A 13 -0.13 2.82 4.93
CA CYS A 13 0.56 4.03 4.54
C CYS A 13 1.20 4.63 5.78
N ILE A 14 2.52 4.80 5.77
CA ILE A 14 3.27 5.36 6.88
C ILE A 14 4.19 6.46 6.37
N LYS A 15 4.63 7.34 7.28
CA LYS A 15 5.59 8.37 6.93
C LYS A 15 6.96 7.75 6.64
N SER A 16 7.59 8.19 5.57
CA SER A 16 8.97 7.84 5.28
C SER A 16 9.93 8.66 6.15
N ALA A 17 11.13 8.15 6.34
CA ALA A 17 12.23 8.93 6.92
C ALA A 17 12.62 10.11 6.02
N ASN A 18 12.30 10.05 4.73
CA ASN A 18 12.56 11.14 3.80
C ASN A 18 11.42 12.14 3.84
N PRO A 19 11.70 13.46 4.03
CA PRO A 19 10.65 14.48 4.11
C PRO A 19 9.76 14.51 2.86
N GLY A 20 8.45 14.67 3.05
CA GLY A 20 7.49 14.77 1.96
C GLY A 20 7.18 13.46 1.26
N LYS A 21 7.65 12.34 1.78
CA LYS A 21 7.41 11.02 1.19
C LYS A 21 6.69 10.10 2.16
N ILE A 22 5.99 9.12 1.59
CA ILE A 22 5.28 8.09 2.35
C ILE A 22 5.68 6.72 1.81
N ILE A 23 5.57 5.71 2.66
CA ILE A 23 5.75 4.33 2.25
C ILE A 23 4.37 3.70 2.18
N PHE A 24 4.02 3.23 0.99
CA PHE A 24 2.74 2.60 0.70
C PHE A 24 2.96 1.10 0.53
N THR A 25 2.31 0.31 1.38
CA THR A 25 2.47 -1.15 1.40
C THR A 25 1.17 -1.84 1.06
N ILE A 26 1.23 -2.82 0.18
CA ILE A 26 0.10 -3.68 -0.15
C ILE A 26 0.51 -5.12 0.13
N SER A 27 -0.30 -5.83 0.92
CA SER A 27 -0.10 -7.24 1.18
C SER A 27 -1.38 -7.99 0.79
N ALA A 28 -1.24 -8.96 -0.08
CA ALA A 28 -2.37 -9.72 -0.60
C ALA A 28 -2.02 -11.20 -0.74
N LYS A 29 -3.03 -12.04 -0.80
CA LYS A 29 -2.82 -13.46 -1.09
C LYS A 29 -2.40 -13.65 -2.54
N ASP A 30 -1.51 -14.63 -2.75
CA ASP A 30 -1.12 -15.03 -4.10
C ASP A 30 -2.31 -15.74 -4.75
N HIS A 31 -2.64 -15.34 -5.99
CA HIS A 31 -3.74 -15.95 -6.73
C HIS A 31 -3.47 -17.41 -7.09
N THR A 32 -2.20 -17.78 -7.23
CA THR A 32 -1.80 -19.14 -7.60
C THR A 32 -1.56 -20.04 -6.40
N ASP A 33 -1.27 -19.46 -5.23
CA ASP A 33 -1.03 -20.20 -4.00
C ASP A 33 -1.60 -19.42 -2.82
N PRO A 34 -2.84 -19.72 -2.39
CA PRO A 34 -3.49 -18.97 -1.32
C PRO A 34 -2.81 -19.09 0.06
N LEU A 35 -1.86 -20.01 0.20
CA LEU A 35 -1.07 -20.12 1.43
C LEU A 35 0.08 -19.13 1.47
N LYS A 36 0.42 -18.52 0.35
CA LYS A 36 1.47 -17.50 0.26
C LYS A 36 0.87 -16.11 0.22
N LYS A 37 1.62 -15.17 0.77
CA LYS A 37 1.27 -13.75 0.70
C LYS A 37 2.34 -13.01 -0.11
N ILE A 38 1.89 -12.08 -0.93
CA ILE A 38 2.77 -11.18 -1.65
C ILE A 38 2.67 -9.82 -0.98
N THR A 39 3.80 -9.30 -0.52
CA THR A 39 3.87 -7.99 0.12
C THR A 39 4.84 -7.12 -0.67
N ASN A 40 4.36 -5.98 -1.12
CA ASN A 40 5.15 -5.00 -1.85
C ASN A 40 5.02 -3.64 -1.19
N ALA A 41 6.14 -2.91 -1.14
CA ALA A 41 6.16 -1.56 -0.60
C ALA A 41 6.84 -0.63 -1.60
N VAL A 42 6.34 0.59 -1.70
CA VAL A 42 6.91 1.61 -2.57
C VAL A 42 6.94 2.94 -1.83
N GLU A 43 8.01 3.70 -2.02
CA GLU A 43 8.12 5.04 -1.47
C GLU A 43 7.73 6.04 -2.55
N ILE A 44 6.75 6.89 -2.25
CA ILE A 44 6.25 7.90 -3.17
C ILE A 44 6.07 9.22 -2.44
N THR A 45 5.98 10.31 -3.19
CA THR A 45 5.67 11.60 -2.60
C THR A 45 4.18 11.69 -2.26
N VAL A 46 3.84 12.56 -1.30
CA VAL A 46 2.43 12.82 -0.95
C VAL A 46 1.68 13.35 -2.18
N GLU A 47 2.33 14.17 -2.99
CA GLU A 47 1.71 14.71 -4.19
C GLU A 47 1.39 13.64 -5.22
N GLU A 48 2.29 12.68 -5.43
CA GLU A 48 2.06 11.55 -6.32
C GLU A 48 0.89 10.70 -5.83
N PHE A 49 0.80 10.49 -4.52
CA PHE A 49 -0.30 9.75 -3.93
C PHE A 49 -1.64 10.46 -4.16
N LYS A 50 -1.69 11.77 -3.94
CA LYS A 50 -2.89 12.57 -4.18
C LYS A 50 -3.33 12.52 -5.64
N LYS A 51 -2.35 12.57 -6.55
CA LYS A 51 -2.63 12.48 -7.98
C LYS A 51 -3.25 11.13 -8.36
N LEU A 52 -2.72 10.06 -7.81
CA LEU A 52 -3.27 8.72 -8.01
C LEU A 52 -4.74 8.64 -7.60
N ILE A 53 -5.05 9.16 -6.41
CA ILE A 53 -6.43 9.14 -5.90
C ILE A 53 -7.34 9.99 -6.79
N SER A 54 -6.89 11.15 -7.22
CA SER A 54 -7.74 12.04 -8.03
C SER A 54 -8.05 11.45 -9.40
N ASP A 55 -7.16 10.60 -9.94
CA ASP A 55 -7.40 9.96 -11.23
C ASP A 55 -8.50 8.90 -11.19
N VAL A 56 -8.80 8.34 -10.02
CA VAL A 56 -9.81 7.28 -9.87
C VAL A 56 -11.09 7.76 -9.19
N THR A 57 -11.10 8.96 -8.68
CA THR A 57 -12.28 9.59 -8.08
C THR A 57 -12.80 10.72 -8.95
#